data_ca2e9175d78e85ac6b8976dc27706acc
#
_entry.id   ca2e9175d78e85ac6b8976dc27706acc
#
_cell.length_a   1.000
_cell.length_b   1.000
_cell.length_c   1.000
_cell.angle_alpha   90.00
_cell.angle_beta   90.00
_cell.angle_gamma   90.00
#
_symmetry.space_group_name_H-M   'P 1'
#
loop_
_entity.id
_entity.type
_entity.pdbx_description
1 polymer ?
#
loop_
_entity_poly.entity_id
_entity_poly.type
_entity_poly.pdbx_seq_one_letter_code
_entity_poly.pdbx_strand_id
1 'polypeptide(L)'
;MTKSRTIYLVDDDEAIRKSAGFMLRTSGFTVHAYASGSEFLKTASTLETGCVLLDVRMPGLDGLQVQASLRARGIAMPVVVLTGHGDVAIAVQAMKAGAIDFIEKPFEKAALLDAIARGFCRID
;
A
#
# COMPACT_ATOMS: atom_id res chain seq x y z
N MET A 1 13.83 21.22 -6.55
CA MET A 1 14.12 20.34 -5.42
C MET A 1 13.17 19.15 -5.43
N THR A 2 13.70 17.95 -5.41
CA THR A 2 12.88 16.76 -5.44
C THR A 2 12.38 16.42 -4.05
N LYS A 3 11.09 16.18 -3.93
CA LYS A 3 10.53 15.66 -2.69
C LYS A 3 10.91 14.20 -2.55
N SER A 4 11.21 13.79 -1.32
CA SER A 4 11.36 12.38 -1.01
C SER A 4 10.02 11.69 -1.24
N ARG A 5 10.04 10.58 -1.96
CA ARG A 5 8.83 9.80 -2.21
C ARG A 5 8.81 8.60 -1.30
N THR A 6 7.86 8.59 -0.40
CA THR A 6 7.75 7.59 0.65
C THR A 6 6.63 6.59 0.35
N ILE A 7 6.94 5.32 0.56
CA ILE A 7 5.98 4.23 0.40
C ILE A 7 5.84 3.52 1.74
N TYR A 8 4.61 3.28 2.15
CA TYR A 8 4.28 2.51 3.34
C TYR A 8 3.81 1.15 2.88
N LEU A 9 4.62 0.12 3.13
CA LEU A 9 4.36 -1.24 2.68
C LEU A 9 3.79 -2.05 3.84
N VAL A 10 2.53 -2.43 3.74
CA VAL A 10 1.83 -3.15 4.81
C VAL A 10 1.46 -4.54 4.30
N ASP A 11 2.18 -5.54 4.75
CA ASP A 11 1.99 -6.93 4.33
C ASP A 11 2.53 -7.85 5.43
N ASP A 12 1.78 -8.86 5.82
CA ASP A 12 2.20 -9.78 6.87
C ASP A 12 3.24 -10.80 6.41
N ASP A 13 3.43 -10.94 5.09
CA ASP A 13 4.41 -11.86 4.52
C ASP A 13 5.80 -11.21 4.48
N GLU A 14 6.71 -11.75 5.29
CA GLU A 14 8.08 -11.24 5.36
C GLU A 14 8.78 -11.27 4.00
N ALA A 15 8.55 -12.33 3.21
CA ALA A 15 9.17 -12.45 1.89
C ALA A 15 8.74 -11.32 0.97
N ILE A 16 7.46 -10.92 1.03
CA ILE A 16 6.95 -9.78 0.24
C ILE A 16 7.56 -8.48 0.75
N ARG A 17 7.61 -8.29 2.08
CA ARG A 17 8.22 -7.07 2.64
C ARG A 17 9.67 -6.92 2.18
N LYS A 18 10.42 -8.02 2.16
CA LYS A 18 11.83 -8.00 1.74
C LYS A 18 11.96 -7.75 0.25
N SER A 19 11.25 -8.53 -0.58
CA SER A 19 11.41 -8.45 -2.03
C SER A 19 10.86 -7.16 -2.62
N ALA A 20 9.65 -6.78 -2.24
CA ALA A 20 9.07 -5.52 -2.71
C ALA A 20 9.82 -4.32 -2.14
N GLY A 21 10.20 -4.38 -0.86
CA GLY A 21 10.97 -3.32 -0.23
C GLY A 21 12.30 -3.08 -0.94
N PHE A 22 13.02 -4.15 -1.25
CA PHE A 22 14.28 -4.05 -1.99
C PHE A 22 14.06 -3.43 -3.38
N MET A 23 13.09 -3.95 -4.11
CA MET A 23 12.75 -3.47 -5.44
C MET A 23 12.44 -1.97 -5.44
N LEU A 24 11.66 -1.53 -4.48
CA LEU A 24 11.24 -0.13 -4.38
C LEU A 24 12.38 0.78 -3.94
N ARG A 25 13.19 0.34 -2.97
CA ARG A 25 14.35 1.13 -2.53
C ARG A 25 15.36 1.30 -3.63
N THR A 26 15.61 0.24 -4.41
CA THR A 26 16.54 0.34 -5.54
C THR A 26 15.99 1.19 -6.68
N SER A 27 14.69 1.43 -6.68
CA SER A 27 14.05 2.34 -7.65
C SER A 27 13.98 3.79 -7.15
N GLY A 28 14.57 4.08 -5.98
CA GLY A 28 14.69 5.44 -5.49
C GLY A 28 13.67 5.87 -4.45
N PHE A 29 12.83 4.95 -3.97
CA PHE A 29 11.81 5.28 -2.96
C PHE A 29 12.33 5.06 -1.55
N THR A 30 11.80 5.83 -0.61
CA THR A 30 11.94 5.55 0.81
C THR A 30 10.82 4.60 1.20
N VAL A 31 11.13 3.46 1.81
CA VAL A 31 10.13 2.45 2.13
C VAL A 31 10.12 2.17 3.63
N HIS A 32 8.95 2.28 4.23
CA HIS A 32 8.72 1.84 5.60
C HIS A 32 7.79 0.65 5.54
N ALA A 33 8.22 -0.49 6.10
CA ALA A 33 7.48 -1.74 6.03
C ALA A 33 6.84 -2.06 7.39
N TYR A 34 5.62 -2.58 7.34
CA TYR A 34 4.84 -2.95 8.52
C TYR A 34 4.33 -4.37 8.35
N ALA A 35 4.35 -5.15 9.42
CA ALA A 35 3.94 -6.54 9.39
C ALA A 35 2.43 -6.72 9.60
N SER A 36 1.72 -5.67 9.99
CA SER A 36 0.28 -5.75 10.22
C SER A 36 -0.39 -4.40 10.03
N GLY A 37 -1.69 -4.43 9.78
CA GLY A 37 -2.49 -3.21 9.71
C GLY A 37 -2.49 -2.44 11.03
N SER A 38 -2.50 -3.16 12.15
CA SER A 38 -2.46 -2.53 13.48
C SER A 38 -1.20 -1.73 13.70
N GLU A 39 -0.04 -2.29 13.33
CA GLU A 39 1.23 -1.57 13.45
C GLU A 39 1.24 -0.30 12.62
N PHE A 40 0.75 -0.39 11.39
CA PHE A 40 0.69 0.77 10.52
C PHE A 40 -0.22 1.85 11.09
N LEU A 41 -1.42 1.46 11.54
CA LEU A 41 -2.40 2.41 12.04
C LEU A 41 -1.98 3.09 13.34
N LYS A 42 -1.12 2.47 14.13
CA LYS A 42 -0.61 3.11 15.35
C LYS A 42 0.14 4.41 15.06
N THR A 43 0.81 4.48 13.93
CA THR A 43 1.63 5.65 13.56
C THR A 43 1.08 6.43 12.40
N ALA A 44 0.02 5.94 11.74
CA ALA A 44 -0.47 6.51 10.48
C ALA A 44 -0.78 8.01 10.56
N SER A 45 -1.33 8.48 11.67
CA SER A 45 -1.72 9.88 11.83
C SER A 45 -0.52 10.84 11.94
N THR A 46 0.68 10.30 12.23
CA THR A 46 1.89 11.11 12.38
C THR A 46 2.82 11.04 11.19
N LEU A 47 2.50 10.20 10.21
CA LEU A 47 3.36 9.98 9.06
C LEU A 47 3.18 11.07 8.02
N GLU A 48 4.26 11.38 7.32
CA GLU A 48 4.16 12.27 6.17
C GLU A 48 3.37 11.59 5.05
N THR A 49 2.79 12.36 4.18
CA THR A 49 2.01 11.82 3.07
C THR A 49 2.88 10.97 2.15
N GLY A 50 2.40 9.78 1.84
CA GLY A 50 3.08 8.86 0.94
C GLY A 50 2.06 7.95 0.29
N CYS A 51 2.53 6.97 -0.47
CA CYS A 51 1.68 5.97 -1.10
C CYS A 51 1.67 4.70 -0.26
N VAL A 52 0.49 4.17 0.02
CA VAL A 52 0.32 2.97 0.84
C VAL A 52 0.15 1.76 -0.08
N LEU A 53 1.04 0.78 0.06
CA LEU A 53 0.89 -0.54 -0.56
C LEU A 53 0.34 -1.46 0.50
N LEU A 54 -0.85 -1.97 0.29
CA LEU A 54 -1.62 -2.61 1.35
C LEU A 54 -2.12 -3.98 0.94
N ASP A 55 -1.64 -5.01 1.62
CA ASP A 55 -2.14 -6.36 1.43
C ASP A 55 -3.59 -6.43 1.94
N VAL A 56 -4.47 -7.04 1.16
CA VAL A 56 -5.89 -7.14 1.57
C VAL A 56 -6.13 -8.27 2.56
N ARG A 57 -5.34 -9.34 2.51
CA ARG A 57 -5.53 -10.48 3.41
C ARG A 57 -4.44 -10.55 4.44
N MET A 58 -4.76 -10.10 5.65
CA MET A 58 -3.84 -10.16 6.78
C MET A 58 -4.61 -10.64 8.01
N PRO A 59 -3.96 -11.36 8.94
CA PRO A 59 -4.59 -11.69 10.21
C PRO A 59 -4.86 -10.40 11.00
N GLY A 60 -5.91 -10.41 11.79
CA GLY A 60 -6.33 -9.23 12.52
C GLY A 60 -7.06 -8.26 11.60
N LEU A 61 -6.55 -7.05 11.46
CA LEU A 61 -7.13 -6.08 10.53
C LEU A 61 -6.71 -6.38 9.11
N ASP A 62 -7.66 -6.63 8.23
CA ASP A 62 -7.38 -6.82 6.81
C ASP A 62 -7.24 -5.47 6.09
N GLY A 63 -6.89 -5.53 4.81
CA GLY A 63 -6.66 -4.30 4.03
C GLY A 63 -7.89 -3.41 3.92
N LEU A 64 -9.09 -4.01 3.81
CA LEU A 64 -10.32 -3.22 3.71
C LEU A 64 -10.59 -2.47 5.01
N GLN A 65 -10.31 -3.11 6.14
CA GLN A 65 -10.45 -2.48 7.45
C GLN A 65 -9.44 -1.35 7.64
N VAL A 66 -8.22 -1.54 7.14
CA VAL A 66 -7.20 -0.48 7.18
C VAL A 66 -7.64 0.71 6.34
N GLN A 67 -8.16 0.47 5.13
CA GLN A 67 -8.69 1.54 4.28
C GLN A 67 -9.79 2.32 5.00
N ALA A 68 -10.73 1.62 5.63
CA ALA A 68 -11.83 2.24 6.35
C ALA A 68 -11.32 3.11 7.50
N SER A 69 -10.31 2.63 8.22
CA SER A 69 -9.71 3.38 9.32
C SER A 69 -9.02 4.65 8.86
N LEU A 70 -8.27 4.56 7.75
CA LEU A 70 -7.60 5.74 7.19
C LEU A 70 -8.64 6.81 6.80
N ARG A 71 -9.71 6.38 6.16
CA ARG A 71 -10.79 7.29 5.77
C ARG A 71 -11.45 7.94 6.99
N ALA A 72 -11.76 7.13 8.00
CA ALA A 72 -12.39 7.62 9.22
C ALA A 72 -11.53 8.65 9.96
N ARG A 73 -10.22 8.52 9.84
CA ARG A 73 -9.26 9.44 10.47
C ARG A 73 -8.94 10.65 9.60
N GLY A 74 -9.50 10.73 8.40
CA GLY A 74 -9.21 11.82 7.47
C GLY A 74 -7.81 11.78 6.88
N ILE A 75 -7.19 10.60 6.83
CA ILE A 75 -5.86 10.44 6.26
C ILE A 75 -6.01 10.14 4.77
N ALA A 76 -5.63 11.11 3.95
CA ALA A 76 -5.87 11.09 2.51
C ALA A 76 -4.66 10.60 1.71
N MET A 77 -4.09 9.48 2.09
CA MET A 77 -2.99 8.87 1.32
C MET A 77 -3.55 7.96 0.22
N PRO A 78 -2.97 7.98 -0.99
CA PRO A 78 -3.38 7.03 -2.02
C PRO A 78 -3.02 5.60 -1.60
N VAL A 79 -3.91 4.66 -1.88
CA VAL A 79 -3.75 3.26 -1.52
C VAL A 79 -3.75 2.39 -2.77
N VAL A 80 -2.71 1.58 -2.92
CA VAL A 80 -2.64 0.51 -3.92
C VAL A 80 -2.74 -0.80 -3.15
N VAL A 81 -3.72 -1.63 -3.47
CA VAL A 81 -3.90 -2.89 -2.75
C VAL A 81 -3.18 -4.03 -3.45
N LEU A 82 -2.61 -4.92 -2.64
CA LEU A 82 -1.96 -6.14 -3.11
C LEU A 82 -2.92 -7.30 -2.85
N THR A 83 -3.27 -8.05 -3.90
CA THR A 83 -4.24 -9.12 -3.80
C THR A 83 -3.63 -10.46 -4.17
N GLY A 84 -4.16 -11.54 -3.59
CA GLY A 84 -3.78 -12.89 -4.01
C GLY A 84 -4.45 -13.25 -5.33
N HIS A 85 -3.92 -14.28 -5.96
CA HIS A 85 -4.51 -14.79 -7.19
C HIS A 85 -5.96 -15.23 -6.94
N GLY A 86 -6.87 -14.73 -7.76
CA GLY A 86 -8.28 -15.08 -7.64
C GLY A 86 -9.12 -14.22 -6.69
N ASP A 87 -8.52 -13.23 -6.04
CA ASP A 87 -9.23 -12.35 -5.08
C ASP A 87 -9.91 -11.16 -5.77
N VAL A 88 -10.59 -11.41 -6.89
CA VAL A 88 -11.20 -10.34 -7.69
C VAL A 88 -12.28 -9.58 -6.92
N ALA A 89 -13.12 -10.30 -6.18
CA ALA A 89 -14.21 -9.66 -5.42
C ALA A 89 -13.66 -8.68 -4.38
N ILE A 90 -12.57 -9.05 -3.71
CA ILE A 90 -11.94 -8.20 -2.70
C ILE A 90 -11.28 -6.99 -3.36
N ALA A 91 -10.64 -7.19 -4.54
CA ALA A 91 -10.06 -6.09 -5.30
C ALA A 91 -11.13 -5.07 -5.68
N VAL A 92 -12.29 -5.54 -6.14
CA VAL A 92 -13.41 -4.65 -6.48
C VAL A 92 -13.87 -3.86 -5.27
N GLN A 93 -14.00 -4.52 -4.11
CA GLN A 93 -14.38 -3.82 -2.87
C GLN A 93 -13.36 -2.74 -2.49
N ALA A 94 -12.07 -3.05 -2.63
CA ALA A 94 -11.01 -2.09 -2.33
C ALA A 94 -11.09 -0.87 -3.25
N MET A 95 -11.34 -1.10 -4.54
CA MET A 95 -11.48 -0.01 -5.51
C MET A 95 -12.70 0.85 -5.20
N LYS A 96 -13.83 0.23 -4.84
CA LYS A 96 -15.02 0.96 -4.42
C LYS A 96 -14.79 1.77 -3.15
N ALA A 97 -13.90 1.29 -2.28
CA ALA A 97 -13.56 1.99 -1.05
C ALA A 97 -12.52 3.11 -1.26
N GLY A 98 -12.08 3.32 -2.50
CA GLY A 98 -11.23 4.45 -2.85
C GLY A 98 -9.78 4.13 -3.16
N ALA A 99 -9.40 2.85 -3.24
CA ALA A 99 -8.06 2.49 -3.68
C ALA A 99 -7.85 2.96 -5.12
N ILE A 100 -6.64 3.39 -5.44
CA ILE A 100 -6.37 3.89 -6.79
C ILE A 100 -6.08 2.76 -7.78
N ASP A 101 -5.64 1.62 -7.28
CA ASP A 101 -5.35 0.46 -8.12
C ASP A 101 -5.22 -0.79 -7.26
N PHE A 102 -5.18 -1.95 -7.91
CA PHE A 102 -4.84 -3.20 -7.26
C PHE A 102 -3.82 -3.95 -8.10
N ILE A 103 -3.00 -4.75 -7.45
CA ILE A 103 -1.97 -5.56 -8.11
C ILE A 103 -2.05 -6.97 -7.56
N GLU A 104 -2.11 -7.97 -8.46
CA GLU A 104 -2.11 -9.37 -8.06
C GLU A 104 -0.70 -9.87 -7.78
N LYS A 105 -0.57 -10.67 -6.73
CA LYS A 105 0.67 -11.39 -6.43
C LYS A 105 0.71 -12.70 -7.20
N PRO A 106 1.84 -13.13 -7.72
CA PRO A 106 3.12 -12.42 -7.78
C PRO A 106 3.06 -11.28 -8.82
N PHE A 107 3.70 -10.17 -8.50
CA PHE A 107 3.63 -9.00 -9.38
C PHE A 107 4.98 -8.76 -10.08
N GLU A 108 4.90 -8.09 -11.21
CA GLU A 108 6.07 -7.65 -11.94
C GLU A 108 6.44 -6.24 -11.48
N LYS A 109 7.74 -5.93 -11.55
CA LYS A 109 8.26 -4.63 -11.17
C LYS A 109 7.57 -3.49 -11.92
N ALA A 110 7.41 -3.64 -13.24
CA ALA A 110 6.81 -2.60 -14.06
C ALA A 110 5.38 -2.27 -13.64
N ALA A 111 4.58 -3.30 -13.35
CA ALA A 111 3.20 -3.11 -12.91
C ALA A 111 3.13 -2.40 -11.56
N LEU A 112 4.02 -2.78 -10.64
CA LEU A 112 4.07 -2.18 -9.32
C LEU A 112 4.48 -0.71 -9.41
N LEU A 113 5.53 -0.40 -10.15
CA LEU A 113 6.00 0.97 -10.30
C LEU A 113 4.99 1.86 -10.99
N ASP A 114 4.27 1.32 -11.96
CA ASP A 114 3.23 2.06 -12.67
C ASP A 114 2.06 2.45 -11.75
N ALA A 115 1.61 1.52 -10.91
CA ALA A 115 0.55 1.80 -9.94
C ALA A 115 1.00 2.84 -8.91
N ILE A 116 2.24 2.73 -8.45
CA ILE A 116 2.81 3.68 -7.49
C ILE A 116 2.92 5.08 -8.10
N ALA A 117 3.31 5.16 -9.38
CA ALA A 117 3.38 6.44 -10.09
C ALA A 117 2.01 7.12 -10.12
N ARG A 118 0.94 6.35 -10.35
CA ARG A 118 -0.42 6.90 -10.31
C ARG A 118 -0.78 7.39 -8.91
N GLY A 119 -0.31 6.70 -7.87
CA GLY A 119 -0.52 7.13 -6.49
C GLY A 119 0.14 8.47 -6.20
N PHE A 120 1.39 8.62 -6.59
CA PHE A 120 2.09 9.89 -6.38
C PHE A 120 1.50 11.03 -7.22
N CYS A 121 0.95 10.72 -8.38
CA CYS A 121 0.22 11.69 -9.18
C CYS A 121 -0.96 12.30 -8.42
N ARG A 122 -1.62 11.51 -7.58
CA ARG A 122 -2.72 11.97 -6.72
C ARG A 122 -2.25 12.91 -5.62
N ILE A 123 -1.04 12.72 -5.14
CA ILE A 123 -0.46 13.55 -4.08
C ILE A 123 -0.01 14.89 -4.66
N ASP A 124 0.62 14.81 -5.81
CA ASP A 124 1.16 15.99 -6.50
C ASP A 124 0.04 16.78 -7.16
#